data_7f04faed59b49c4b6979bedd4baa7e87
#
_entry.id   7f04faed59b49c4b6979bedd4baa7e87
#
_cell.length_a   1.000
_cell.length_b   1.000
_cell.length_c   1.000
_cell.angle_alpha   90.00
_cell.angle_beta   90.00
_cell.angle_gamma   90.00
#
_symmetry.space_group_name_H-M   'P 1'
#
loop_
_entity.id
_entity.type
_entity.pdbx_description
1 polymer ?
#
loop_
_entity_poly.entity_id
_entity_poly.type
_entity_poly.pdbx_seq_one_letter_code
_entity_poly.pdbx_strand_id
1 'polypeptide(L)'
;VMLSLPVLVMYPLLFAWVSYQTIIKLAEHKRRLQVMSTRDGMTGVYNRRHWELLLRNEFDNCRRYQRDATLLIIDIDHFKSINDTWGHDVGDQAIVALTRQLQMTLRGSDVIGRFGGDEFAVIMCGTPAT
;
A
#
# COMPACT_ATOMS: atom_id res chain seq x y z
N VAL A 1 22.99 45.40 -23.71
CA VAL A 1 22.20 44.59 -24.62
C VAL A 1 20.79 44.50 -24.05
N MET A 2 19.83 45.26 -24.62
CA MET A 2 18.42 45.16 -24.24
C MET A 2 17.86 43.84 -24.77
N LEU A 3 17.58 42.90 -23.90
CA LEU A 3 16.76 41.74 -24.26
C LEU A 3 15.39 42.25 -24.73
N SER A 4 14.98 41.87 -25.93
CA SER A 4 13.67 42.27 -26.47
C SER A 4 12.54 41.78 -25.58
N LEU A 5 11.51 42.59 -25.40
CA LEU A 5 10.34 42.31 -24.56
C LEU A 5 9.75 40.90 -24.73
N PRO A 6 9.67 40.33 -25.96
CA PRO A 6 9.19 38.96 -26.16
C PRO A 6 10.09 37.90 -25.53
N VAL A 7 11.40 38.05 -25.46
CA VAL A 7 12.30 37.11 -24.83
C VAL A 7 12.10 37.05 -23.31
N LEU A 8 11.85 38.21 -22.69
CA LEU A 8 11.61 38.32 -21.25
C LEU A 8 10.32 37.61 -20.81
N VAL A 9 9.31 37.54 -21.70
CA VAL A 9 8.03 36.84 -21.42
C VAL A 9 8.10 35.38 -21.84
N MET A 10 8.75 35.08 -22.95
CA MET A 10 8.80 33.69 -23.50
C MET A 10 9.64 32.76 -22.60
N TYR A 11 10.72 33.27 -22.00
CA TYR A 11 11.62 32.45 -21.17
C TYR A 11 10.94 31.90 -19.92
N PRO A 12 10.24 32.68 -19.07
CA PRO A 12 9.54 32.16 -17.93
C PRO A 12 8.37 31.22 -18.30
N LEU A 13 7.68 31.49 -19.42
CA LEU A 13 6.62 30.61 -19.90
C LEU A 13 7.16 29.26 -20.35
N LEU A 14 8.26 29.25 -21.09
CA LEU A 14 8.93 28.01 -21.51
C LEU A 14 9.45 27.25 -20.28
N PHE A 15 10.07 27.94 -19.32
CA PHE A 15 10.54 27.35 -18.08
C PHE A 15 9.39 26.72 -17.28
N ALA A 16 8.28 27.44 -17.13
CA ALA A 16 7.09 26.94 -16.44
C ALA A 16 6.50 25.72 -17.16
N TRP A 17 6.45 25.74 -18.49
CA TRP A 17 5.96 24.62 -19.30
C TRP A 17 6.86 23.38 -19.15
N VAL A 18 8.18 23.55 -19.27
CA VAL A 18 9.14 22.45 -19.09
C VAL A 18 9.08 21.87 -17.67
N SER A 19 9.02 22.74 -16.66
CA SER A 19 8.87 22.33 -15.26
C SER A 19 7.58 21.53 -15.03
N TYR A 20 6.47 22.01 -15.57
CA TYR A 20 5.18 21.32 -15.51
C TYR A 20 5.23 19.94 -16.16
N GLN A 21 5.79 19.83 -17.37
CA GLN A 21 5.99 18.54 -18.06
C GLN A 21 6.86 17.56 -17.26
N THR A 22 7.93 18.08 -16.65
CA THR A 22 8.84 17.27 -15.84
C THR A 22 8.14 16.73 -14.59
N ILE A 23 7.35 17.56 -13.91
CA ILE A 23 6.58 17.16 -12.73
C ILE A 23 5.56 16.09 -13.09
N ILE A 24 4.82 16.24 -14.20
CA ILE A 24 3.84 15.23 -14.65
C ILE A 24 4.53 13.90 -14.97
N LYS A 25 5.63 13.93 -15.73
CA LYS A 25 6.37 12.70 -16.07
C LYS A 25 6.92 12.01 -14.83
N LEU A 26 7.42 12.76 -13.86
CA LEU A 26 7.92 12.21 -12.59
C LEU A 26 6.79 11.58 -11.77
N ALA A 27 5.62 12.22 -11.71
CA ALA A 27 4.45 11.68 -11.05
C ALA A 27 3.94 10.39 -11.71
N GLU A 28 3.92 10.33 -13.05
CA GLU A 28 3.57 9.11 -13.79
C GLU A 28 4.57 7.97 -13.56
N HIS A 29 5.88 8.27 -13.57
CA HIS A 29 6.91 7.28 -13.27
C HIS A 29 6.77 6.73 -11.84
N LYS A 30 6.59 7.60 -10.87
CA LYS A 30 6.35 7.21 -9.48
C LYS A 30 5.09 6.35 -9.35
N ARG A 31 4.01 6.71 -10.04
CA ARG A 31 2.77 5.94 -10.06
C ARG A 31 2.97 4.56 -10.70
N ARG A 32 3.73 4.46 -11.81
CA ARG A 32 4.05 3.17 -12.45
C ARG A 32 4.86 2.27 -11.53
N LEU A 33 5.87 2.81 -10.85
CA LEU A 33 6.67 2.06 -9.88
C LEU A 33 5.83 1.58 -8.69
N GLN A 34 4.92 2.40 -8.17
CA GLN A 34 3.99 2.01 -7.11
C GLN A 34 2.99 0.94 -7.58
N VAL A 35 2.56 0.98 -8.85
CA VAL A 35 1.67 -0.03 -9.43
C VAL A 35 2.39 -1.38 -9.58
N MET A 36 3.70 -1.38 -9.80
CA MET A 36 4.51 -2.61 -9.92
C MET A 36 4.90 -3.18 -8.56
N SER A 37 4.83 -2.40 -7.48
CA SER A 37 5.08 -2.91 -6.13
C SER A 37 3.92 -3.78 -5.67
N THR A 38 4.22 -5.00 -5.24
CA THR A 38 3.23 -5.94 -4.66
C THR A 38 3.22 -5.91 -3.14
N ARG A 39 4.23 -5.30 -2.53
CA ARG A 39 4.46 -5.29 -1.08
C ARG A 39 4.32 -3.89 -0.49
N ASP A 40 3.87 -3.86 0.77
CA ASP A 40 3.90 -2.66 1.59
C ASP A 40 5.34 -2.35 2.05
N GLY A 41 5.78 -1.12 1.84
CA GLY A 41 7.17 -0.73 2.08
C GLY A 41 7.60 -0.74 3.56
N MET A 42 6.67 -0.59 4.51
CA MET A 42 6.96 -0.59 5.94
C MET A 42 7.00 -2.00 6.53
N THR A 43 6.05 -2.84 6.12
CA THR A 43 5.80 -4.14 6.76
C THR A 43 6.27 -5.33 5.93
N GLY A 44 6.47 -5.16 4.63
CA GLY A 44 6.84 -6.23 3.71
C GLY A 44 5.72 -7.24 3.39
N VAL A 45 4.54 -7.13 4.00
CA VAL A 45 3.37 -7.91 3.60
C VAL A 45 2.77 -7.38 2.29
N TYR A 46 1.80 -8.06 1.72
CA TYR A 46 1.18 -7.57 0.49
C TYR A 46 0.51 -6.21 0.71
N ASN A 47 0.60 -5.33 -0.28
CA ASN A 47 -0.19 -4.11 -0.28
C ASN A 47 -1.65 -4.44 -0.62
N ARG A 48 -2.56 -3.52 -0.32
CA ARG A 48 -4.00 -3.68 -0.54
C ARG A 48 -4.32 -4.17 -1.95
N ARG A 49 -3.73 -3.53 -2.96
CA ARG A 49 -4.00 -3.84 -4.36
C ARG A 49 -3.66 -5.29 -4.72
N HIS A 50 -2.48 -5.75 -4.35
CA HIS A 50 -2.05 -7.12 -4.65
C HIS A 50 -2.83 -8.14 -3.83
N TRP A 51 -3.11 -7.83 -2.58
CA TRP A 51 -3.91 -8.67 -1.71
C TRP A 51 -5.34 -8.86 -2.25
N GLU A 52 -6.00 -7.80 -2.75
CA GLU A 52 -7.32 -7.88 -3.38
C GLU A 52 -7.30 -8.78 -4.63
N LEU A 53 -6.21 -8.77 -5.39
CA LEU A 53 -6.03 -9.69 -6.52
C LEU A 53 -5.95 -11.15 -6.05
N LEU A 54 -5.16 -11.41 -5.01
CA LEU A 54 -5.05 -12.75 -4.43
C LEU A 54 -6.37 -13.24 -3.82
N LEU A 55 -7.15 -12.35 -3.20
CA LEU A 55 -8.48 -12.66 -2.71
C LEU A 55 -9.41 -13.13 -3.83
N ARG A 56 -9.44 -12.43 -4.96
CA ARG A 56 -10.25 -12.82 -6.13
C ARG A 56 -9.86 -14.19 -6.64
N ASN A 57 -8.57 -14.44 -6.76
CA ASN A 57 -8.06 -15.74 -7.21
C ASN A 57 -8.45 -16.86 -6.24
N GLU A 58 -8.35 -16.63 -4.93
CA GLU A 58 -8.74 -17.61 -3.93
C GLU A 58 -10.26 -17.86 -3.92
N PHE A 59 -11.06 -16.82 -4.09
CA PHE A 59 -12.51 -16.96 -4.23
C PHE A 59 -12.89 -17.83 -5.42
N ASP A 60 -12.24 -17.66 -6.57
CA ASP A 60 -12.48 -18.49 -7.76
C ASP A 60 -12.03 -19.94 -7.53
N ASN A 61 -10.93 -20.14 -6.82
CA ASN A 61 -10.46 -21.48 -6.44
C ASN A 61 -11.44 -22.17 -5.48
N CYS A 62 -11.94 -21.47 -4.47
CA CYS A 62 -12.93 -21.99 -3.53
C CYS A 62 -14.21 -22.43 -4.26
N ARG A 63 -14.68 -21.63 -5.22
CA ARG A 63 -15.84 -22.00 -6.05
C ARG A 63 -15.58 -23.22 -6.91
N ARG A 64 -14.42 -23.29 -7.56
CA ARG A 64 -14.07 -24.36 -8.50
C ARG A 64 -13.85 -25.69 -7.81
N TYR A 65 -13.18 -25.67 -6.67
CA TYR A 65 -12.73 -26.89 -5.97
C TYR A 65 -13.55 -27.22 -4.72
N GLN A 66 -14.64 -26.49 -4.46
CA GLN A 66 -15.49 -26.69 -3.29
C GLN A 66 -14.68 -26.66 -1.97
N ARG A 67 -13.78 -25.68 -1.85
CA ARG A 67 -12.93 -25.48 -0.67
C ARG A 67 -13.40 -24.29 0.13
N ASP A 68 -13.15 -24.34 1.44
CA ASP A 68 -13.41 -23.24 2.34
C ASP A 68 -12.20 -22.31 2.43
N ALA A 69 -12.45 -21.04 2.65
CA ALA A 69 -11.46 -20.05 3.05
C ALA A 69 -12.07 -19.10 4.06
N THR A 70 -11.26 -18.59 4.96
CA THR A 70 -11.68 -17.60 5.96
C THR A 70 -10.98 -16.29 5.70
N LEU A 71 -11.74 -15.21 5.74
CA LEU A 71 -11.26 -13.84 5.67
C LEU A 71 -11.26 -13.22 7.07
N LEU A 72 -10.13 -12.69 7.50
CA LEU A 72 -9.99 -11.93 8.73
C LEU A 72 -9.68 -10.46 8.39
N ILE A 73 -10.32 -9.56 9.11
CA ILE A 73 -9.97 -8.13 9.12
C ILE A 73 -9.48 -7.82 10.52
N ILE A 74 -8.32 -7.19 10.61
CA ILE A 74 -7.62 -6.90 11.86
C ILE A 74 -7.30 -5.41 11.88
N ASP A 75 -7.58 -4.77 13.01
CA ASP A 75 -7.31 -3.36 13.25
C ASP A 75 -6.63 -3.19 14.60
N ILE A 76 -5.70 -2.24 14.72
CA ILE A 76 -5.04 -1.94 15.98
C ILE A 76 -5.95 -1.02 16.80
N ASP A 77 -6.45 -1.53 17.92
CA ASP A 77 -7.27 -0.74 18.85
C ASP A 77 -6.52 0.51 19.33
N HIS A 78 -7.22 1.64 19.28
CA HIS A 78 -6.71 2.93 19.74
C HIS A 78 -5.39 3.38 19.08
N PHE A 79 -5.14 3.00 17.83
CA PHE A 79 -3.90 3.33 17.13
C PHE A 79 -3.63 4.84 17.08
N LYS A 80 -4.68 5.64 16.82
CA LYS A 80 -4.57 7.10 16.87
C LYS A 80 -4.08 7.58 18.25
N SER A 81 -4.57 6.99 19.32
CA SER A 81 -4.14 7.33 20.69
C SER A 81 -2.67 6.99 20.93
N ILE A 82 -2.18 5.89 20.36
CA ILE A 82 -0.75 5.54 20.40
C ILE A 82 0.08 6.61 19.72
N ASN A 83 -0.29 7.04 18.52
CA ASN A 83 0.39 8.10 17.78
C ASN A 83 0.36 9.45 18.53
N ASP A 84 -0.81 9.83 19.07
CA ASP A 84 -1.01 11.10 19.76
C ASP A 84 -0.22 11.14 21.08
N THR A 85 -0.07 10.02 21.79
CA THR A 85 0.62 9.93 23.08
C THR A 85 2.11 9.71 22.93
N TRP A 86 2.55 8.86 22.02
CA TRP A 86 3.92 8.35 21.92
C TRP A 86 4.64 8.74 20.63
N GLY A 87 3.94 9.38 19.71
CA GLY A 87 4.46 9.79 18.41
C GLY A 87 4.32 8.72 17.31
N HIS A 88 4.47 9.16 16.06
CA HIS A 88 4.32 8.30 14.88
C HIS A 88 5.36 7.18 14.79
N ASP A 89 6.58 7.40 15.31
CA ASP A 89 7.65 6.38 15.33
C ASP A 89 7.24 5.17 16.19
N VAL A 90 6.60 5.40 17.31
CA VAL A 90 6.07 4.32 18.18
C VAL A 90 4.89 3.62 17.51
N GLY A 91 4.02 4.38 16.84
CA GLY A 91 2.94 3.82 16.04
C GLY A 91 3.46 2.91 14.92
N ASP A 92 4.49 3.33 14.22
CA ASP A 92 5.15 2.52 13.17
C ASP A 92 5.77 1.23 13.75
N GLN A 93 6.40 1.30 14.91
CA GLN A 93 6.90 0.13 15.61
C GLN A 93 5.79 -0.84 16.01
N ALA A 94 4.64 -0.34 16.45
CA ALA A 94 3.47 -1.16 16.76
C ALA A 94 2.96 -1.92 15.54
N ILE A 95 2.89 -1.25 14.38
CA ILE A 95 2.51 -1.86 13.09
C ILE A 95 3.48 -2.97 12.71
N VAL A 96 4.79 -2.72 12.78
CA VAL A 96 5.81 -3.71 12.46
C VAL A 96 5.78 -4.90 13.44
N ALA A 97 5.57 -4.64 14.72
CA ALA A 97 5.46 -5.69 15.74
C ALA A 97 4.24 -6.59 15.49
N LEU A 98 3.06 -6.00 15.21
CA LEU A 98 1.86 -6.76 14.84
C LEU A 98 2.10 -7.60 13.59
N THR A 99 2.73 -7.02 12.57
CA THR A 99 3.05 -7.74 11.33
C THR A 99 3.89 -8.97 11.61
N ARG A 100 4.93 -8.85 12.42
CA ARG A 100 5.79 -9.99 12.82
C ARG A 100 4.98 -11.05 13.55
N GLN A 101 4.12 -10.64 14.48
CA GLN A 101 3.29 -11.57 15.24
C GLN A 101 2.33 -12.33 14.33
N LEU A 102 1.71 -11.66 13.36
CA LEU A 102 0.87 -12.30 12.35
C LEU A 102 1.65 -13.30 11.51
N GLN A 103 2.83 -12.94 11.02
CA GLN A 103 3.69 -13.82 10.22
C GLN A 103 4.17 -15.05 10.99
N MET A 104 4.40 -14.93 12.29
CA MET A 104 4.78 -16.06 13.15
C MET A 104 3.62 -16.99 13.49
N THR A 105 2.39 -16.46 13.53
CA THR A 105 1.19 -17.21 13.92
C THR A 105 0.52 -17.90 12.74
N LEU A 106 0.55 -17.26 11.57
CA LEU A 106 -0.13 -17.73 10.38
C LEU A 106 0.75 -18.73 9.60
N ARG A 107 0.08 -19.57 8.80
CA ARG A 107 0.74 -20.55 7.93
C ARG A 107 1.35 -19.87 6.71
N GLY A 108 2.33 -20.50 6.07
CA GLY A 108 2.92 -20.00 4.82
C GLY A 108 1.93 -19.90 3.65
N SER A 109 0.81 -20.64 3.71
CA SER A 109 -0.28 -20.58 2.73
C SER A 109 -1.26 -19.42 2.97
N ASP A 110 -1.24 -18.83 4.16
CA ASP A 110 -2.11 -17.71 4.50
C ASP A 110 -1.55 -16.41 3.92
N VAL A 111 -2.44 -15.53 3.47
CA VAL A 111 -2.06 -14.32 2.74
C VAL A 111 -2.38 -13.09 3.57
N ILE A 112 -1.34 -12.38 3.98
CA ILE A 112 -1.46 -11.16 4.78
C ILE A 112 -1.31 -9.94 3.87
N GLY A 113 -2.24 -8.98 4.00
CA GLY A 113 -2.18 -7.68 3.36
C GLY A 113 -2.38 -6.54 4.35
N ARG A 114 -1.77 -5.41 4.06
CA ARG A 114 -1.99 -4.15 4.79
C ARG A 114 -2.87 -3.24 3.95
N PHE A 115 -3.99 -2.78 4.54
CA PHE A 115 -5.00 -2.00 3.83
C PHE A 115 -4.83 -0.50 4.02
N GLY A 116 -4.44 -0.10 5.18
CA GLY A 116 -4.27 1.28 5.59
C GLY A 116 -3.23 1.41 6.70
N GLY A 117 -3.23 2.51 7.43
CA GLY A 117 -2.27 2.77 8.49
C GLY A 117 -2.16 1.62 9.49
N ASP A 118 -3.27 1.19 10.05
CA ASP A 118 -3.41 0.23 11.14
C ASP A 118 -4.31 -0.98 10.80
N GLU A 119 -4.80 -1.06 9.56
CA GLU A 119 -5.68 -2.13 9.10
C GLU A 119 -4.93 -3.22 8.32
N PHE A 120 -5.21 -4.47 8.69
CA PHE A 120 -4.68 -5.67 8.02
C PHE A 120 -5.83 -6.60 7.61
N ALA A 121 -5.60 -7.35 6.56
CA ALA A 121 -6.50 -8.41 6.12
C ALA A 121 -5.72 -9.70 5.87
N VAL A 122 -6.33 -10.82 6.23
CA VAL A 122 -5.73 -12.16 6.08
C VAL A 122 -6.70 -13.08 5.37
N ILE A 123 -6.20 -13.81 4.38
CA ILE A 123 -6.91 -14.92 3.74
C ILE A 123 -6.31 -16.21 4.29
N MET A 124 -7.13 -17.02 4.94
CA MET A 124 -6.76 -18.33 5.45
C MET A 124 -7.33 -19.39 4.52
N CYS A 125 -6.47 -19.93 3.66
CA CYS A 125 -6.86 -20.89 2.64
C CYS A 125 -7.13 -22.28 3.24
N GLY A 126 -8.22 -22.93 2.81
CA GLY A 126 -8.58 -24.27 3.28
C GLY A 126 -9.01 -24.34 4.75
N THR A 127 -9.40 -23.21 5.34
CA THR A 127 -9.85 -23.13 6.73
C THR A 127 -11.30 -22.68 6.76
N PRO A 128 -12.24 -23.51 7.27
CA PRO A 128 -13.63 -23.10 7.45
C PRO A 128 -13.74 -22.05 8.57
N ALA A 129 -14.67 -21.13 8.44
CA ALA A 129 -15.07 -20.25 9.53
C ALA A 129 -15.89 -21.07 10.55
N THR A 130 -15.41 -21.15 11.76
CA THR A 130 -16.13 -21.82 12.89
C THR A 130 -16.96 -20.81 13.64
#